data_ad8d84a503160fe43436c539473a5250
#
_entry.id   ad8d84a503160fe43436c539473a5250
#
_cell.length_a   1.000
_cell.length_b   1.000
_cell.length_c   1.000
_cell.angle_alpha   90.00
_cell.angle_beta   90.00
_cell.angle_gamma   90.00
#
_symmetry.space_group_name_H-M   'P 1'
#
loop_
_entity.id
_entity.type
_entity.pdbx_description
1 polymer ?
#
loop_
_entity_poly.entity_id
_entity_poly.type
_entity_poly.pdbx_seq_one_letter_code
_entity_poly.pdbx_strand_id
1 'polypeptide(L)'
;MARVLVTGMSGLIGGAVRARLAGAHELRALNRGRVEEVPCHQADIADIDAIAPAFTEIDVVVHLAANAHDSAPWADVLQYNVIGTYNVFEAARRAGVKRVIYASSGATVSNCELDAPYAAIVSGRYGEVTTWPILTHESPIRPHGLYGASKVWGEALARHYADAHGLSMICLRIGAVNAEDRPVAPRQYSVWCSQRDVAQMVERCIAAPASLRFDVFFVVSDNKWSYRDLSHARAVVGYVPADRAEDHRP
;
A
#
# COMPACT_ATOMS: atom_id res chain seq x y z
N MET A 1 -6.06 17.01 13.91
CA MET A 1 -4.73 16.39 14.06
C MET A 1 -4.93 15.00 14.63
N ALA A 2 -4.43 13.94 14.00
CA ALA A 2 -4.55 12.55 14.44
C ALA A 2 -3.20 12.02 14.92
N ARG A 3 -3.22 11.02 15.84
CA ARG A 3 -2.03 10.25 16.23
C ARG A 3 -1.91 9.07 15.28
N VAL A 4 -0.85 9.08 14.45
CA VAL A 4 -0.65 8.11 13.36
C VAL A 4 0.56 7.24 13.65
N LEU A 5 0.35 5.93 13.78
CA LEU A 5 1.41 4.94 13.86
C LEU A 5 1.75 4.43 12.46
N VAL A 6 3.02 4.55 12.07
CA VAL A 6 3.50 4.00 10.79
C VAL A 6 4.43 2.83 11.07
N THR A 7 4.05 1.63 10.63
CA THR A 7 4.96 0.48 10.66
C THR A 7 5.83 0.47 9.41
N GLY A 8 7.11 0.15 9.54
CA GLY A 8 8.03 0.19 8.39
C GLY A 8 8.39 1.60 7.92
N MET A 9 8.36 2.59 8.81
CA MET A 9 8.63 4.01 8.50
C MET A 9 10.04 4.25 7.95
N SER A 10 11.02 3.41 8.25
CA SER A 10 12.38 3.52 7.71
C SER A 10 12.51 3.11 6.24
N GLY A 11 11.48 2.48 5.66
CA GLY A 11 11.47 2.11 4.26
C GLY A 11 11.20 3.31 3.32
N LEU A 12 11.34 3.09 2.01
CA LEU A 12 11.18 4.12 0.98
C LEU A 12 9.81 4.83 1.08
N ILE A 13 8.71 4.08 1.03
CA ILE A 13 7.36 4.63 1.16
C ILE A 13 7.16 5.24 2.56
N GLY A 14 7.68 4.62 3.61
CA GLY A 14 7.60 5.13 4.97
C GLY A 14 8.24 6.50 5.13
N GLY A 15 9.39 6.72 4.51
CA GLY A 15 10.08 8.02 4.46
C GLY A 15 9.26 9.10 3.74
N ALA A 16 8.70 8.77 2.58
CA ALA A 16 7.83 9.68 1.82
C ALA A 16 6.55 10.04 2.59
N VAL A 17 5.91 9.06 3.23
CA VAL A 17 4.74 9.26 4.09
C VAL A 17 5.09 10.14 5.29
N ARG A 18 6.22 9.88 5.97
CA ARG A 18 6.70 10.71 7.08
C ARG A 18 6.86 12.17 6.64
N ALA A 19 7.56 12.40 5.54
CA ALA A 19 7.78 13.76 5.02
C ALA A 19 6.46 14.49 4.69
N ARG A 20 5.49 13.79 4.11
CA ARG A 20 4.19 14.33 3.73
C ARG A 20 3.32 14.69 4.94
N LEU A 21 3.33 13.85 5.97
CA LEU A 21 2.44 13.98 7.13
C LEU A 21 3.05 14.83 8.25
N ALA A 22 4.34 15.14 8.19
CA ALA A 22 5.03 15.96 9.18
C ALA A 22 4.34 17.33 9.36
N GLY A 23 4.14 17.72 10.62
CA GLY A 23 3.45 18.98 10.98
C GLY A 23 1.92 18.94 10.88
N ALA A 24 1.33 18.01 10.12
CA ALA A 24 -0.13 17.85 10.03
C ALA A 24 -0.69 16.85 11.05
N HIS A 25 0.12 15.87 11.46
CA HIS A 25 -0.26 14.80 12.38
C HIS A 25 0.85 14.53 13.40
N GLU A 26 0.49 13.92 14.55
CA GLU A 26 1.45 13.36 15.50
C GLU A 26 1.88 11.98 15.01
N LEU A 27 3.13 11.86 14.54
CA LEU A 27 3.65 10.63 13.98
C LEU A 27 4.40 9.81 15.03
N ARG A 28 4.16 8.49 15.03
CA ARG A 28 4.93 7.49 15.78
C ARG A 28 5.34 6.37 14.84
N ALA A 29 6.51 5.79 15.07
CA ALA A 29 7.02 4.68 14.27
C ALA A 29 6.96 3.37 15.07
N LEU A 30 6.62 2.27 14.37
CA LEU A 30 6.88 0.90 14.80
C LEU A 30 7.81 0.26 13.79
N ASN A 31 9.04 -0.05 14.22
CA ASN A 31 10.10 -0.49 13.32
C ASN A 31 11.05 -1.45 14.03
N ARG A 32 11.76 -2.31 13.29
CA ARG A 32 12.81 -3.15 13.88
C ARG A 32 14.03 -2.32 14.30
N GLY A 33 14.45 -1.41 13.43
CA GLY A 33 15.52 -0.46 13.72
C GLY A 33 14.97 0.90 14.16
N ARG A 34 15.82 1.74 14.74
CA ARG A 34 15.46 3.09 15.15
C ARG A 34 15.10 3.97 13.96
N VAL A 35 14.08 4.80 14.12
CA VAL A 35 13.74 5.90 13.22
C VAL A 35 13.96 7.18 13.97
N GLU A 36 14.79 8.05 13.43
CA GLU A 36 15.10 9.34 14.05
C GLU A 36 13.96 10.36 13.83
N GLU A 37 13.93 11.39 14.65
CA GLU A 37 13.03 12.56 14.57
C GLU A 37 11.55 12.27 14.90
N VAL A 38 11.18 11.03 15.22
CA VAL A 38 9.85 10.64 15.68
C VAL A 38 9.95 9.65 16.85
N PRO A 39 8.98 9.63 17.78
CA PRO A 39 8.90 8.54 18.76
C PRO A 39 8.85 7.20 18.06
N CYS A 40 9.81 6.31 18.35
CA CYS A 40 9.97 5.03 17.67
C CYS A 40 9.92 3.88 18.68
N HIS A 41 8.93 3.01 18.55
CA HIS A 41 8.87 1.73 19.23
C HIS A 41 9.62 0.69 18.41
N GLN A 42 10.67 0.09 18.98
CA GLN A 42 11.48 -0.92 18.29
C GLN A 42 11.00 -2.31 18.64
N ALA A 43 10.37 -2.98 17.69
CA ALA A 43 9.90 -4.37 17.81
C ALA A 43 9.74 -5.05 16.44
N ASP A 44 9.71 -6.37 16.43
CA ASP A 44 9.35 -7.16 15.25
C ASP A 44 7.82 -7.35 15.21
N ILE A 45 7.20 -7.08 14.07
CA ILE A 45 5.75 -7.27 13.88
C ILE A 45 5.30 -8.72 14.03
N ALA A 46 6.22 -9.68 13.94
CA ALA A 46 5.93 -11.09 14.17
C ALA A 46 5.67 -11.41 15.68
N ASP A 47 5.98 -10.51 16.59
CA ASP A 47 5.76 -10.64 18.04
C ASP A 47 4.64 -9.68 18.48
N ILE A 48 3.45 -10.21 18.68
CA ILE A 48 2.25 -9.41 19.02
C ILE A 48 2.38 -8.72 20.36
N ASP A 49 3.00 -9.36 21.35
CA ASP A 49 3.15 -8.80 22.69
C ASP A 49 4.19 -7.68 22.70
N ALA A 50 5.26 -7.84 21.93
CA ALA A 50 6.27 -6.81 21.77
C ALA A 50 5.75 -5.55 21.07
N ILE A 51 4.83 -5.68 20.10
CA ILE A 51 4.30 -4.52 19.37
C ILE A 51 3.11 -3.84 20.06
N ALA A 52 2.37 -4.55 20.92
CA ALA A 52 1.12 -4.05 21.50
C ALA A 52 1.25 -2.66 22.15
N PRO A 53 2.32 -2.31 22.91
CA PRO A 53 2.46 -1.00 23.53
C PRO A 53 2.52 0.16 22.51
N ALA A 54 2.97 -0.08 21.27
CA ALA A 54 3.07 0.96 20.24
C ALA A 54 1.69 1.50 19.80
N PHE A 55 0.61 0.75 20.03
CA PHE A 55 -0.73 1.10 19.58
C PHE A 55 -1.51 1.94 20.59
N THR A 56 -0.94 2.15 21.80
CA THR A 56 -1.60 2.97 22.84
C THR A 56 -1.85 4.38 22.36
N GLU A 57 -3.11 4.82 22.46
CA GLU A 57 -3.57 6.16 22.06
C GLU A 57 -3.40 6.47 20.57
N ILE A 58 -3.33 5.49 19.69
CA ILE A 58 -3.23 5.68 18.23
C ILE A 58 -4.65 5.80 17.63
N ASP A 59 -4.84 6.79 16.76
CA ASP A 59 -6.07 6.98 16.01
C ASP A 59 -6.07 6.22 14.69
N VAL A 60 -4.92 6.24 13.98
CA VAL A 60 -4.74 5.62 12.64
C VAL A 60 -3.44 4.85 12.58
N VAL A 61 -3.47 3.67 11.97
CA VAL A 61 -2.27 2.89 11.64
C VAL A 61 -2.06 2.90 10.13
N VAL A 62 -0.84 3.21 9.69
CA VAL A 62 -0.37 3.02 8.32
C VAL A 62 0.59 1.82 8.33
N HIS A 63 0.12 0.68 7.83
CA HIS A 63 0.87 -0.57 7.87
C HIS A 63 1.64 -0.80 6.56
N LEU A 64 2.93 -0.44 6.57
CA LEU A 64 3.85 -0.58 5.44
C LEU A 64 4.88 -1.71 5.63
N ALA A 65 5.07 -2.17 6.87
CA ALA A 65 6.05 -3.21 7.18
C ALA A 65 5.69 -4.53 6.50
N ALA A 66 6.58 -5.05 5.67
CA ALA A 66 6.47 -6.34 4.99
C ALA A 66 7.84 -6.73 4.40
N ASN A 67 8.03 -7.99 4.03
CA ASN A 67 9.04 -8.38 3.05
C ASN A 67 8.43 -8.24 1.65
N ALA A 68 8.89 -7.24 0.88
CA ALA A 68 8.33 -6.86 -0.42
C ALA A 68 9.11 -7.44 -1.62
N HIS A 69 10.02 -8.38 -1.38
CA HIS A 69 10.81 -8.99 -2.45
C HIS A 69 10.07 -10.17 -3.07
N ASP A 70 9.96 -10.18 -4.40
CA ASP A 70 9.30 -11.27 -5.15
C ASP A 70 10.01 -12.64 -4.94
N SER A 71 11.33 -12.60 -4.66
CA SER A 71 12.14 -13.78 -4.37
C SER A 71 12.21 -14.15 -2.88
N ALA A 72 11.41 -13.51 -2.03
CA ALA A 72 11.42 -13.79 -0.59
C ALA A 72 11.09 -15.28 -0.32
N PRO A 73 11.87 -15.96 0.55
CA PRO A 73 11.56 -17.33 0.91
C PRO A 73 10.24 -17.38 1.67
N TRP A 74 9.55 -18.53 1.58
CA TRP A 74 8.25 -18.73 2.23
C TRP A 74 8.26 -18.39 3.72
N ALA A 75 9.34 -18.76 4.43
CA ALA A 75 9.46 -18.48 5.86
C ALA A 75 9.34 -16.98 6.18
N ASP A 76 9.97 -16.12 5.38
CA ASP A 76 9.90 -14.67 5.57
C ASP A 76 8.52 -14.12 5.20
N VAL A 77 7.94 -14.61 4.09
CA VAL A 77 6.58 -14.21 3.70
C VAL A 77 5.57 -14.61 4.77
N LEU A 78 5.67 -15.82 5.32
CA LEU A 78 4.82 -16.27 6.41
C LEU A 78 5.00 -15.40 7.66
N GLN A 79 6.24 -15.19 8.08
CA GLN A 79 6.54 -14.47 9.31
C GLN A 79 6.13 -13.00 9.23
N TYR A 80 6.54 -12.27 8.19
CA TYR A 80 6.34 -10.83 8.13
C TYR A 80 5.03 -10.42 7.45
N ASN A 81 4.66 -11.10 6.34
CA ASN A 81 3.50 -10.66 5.57
C ASN A 81 2.21 -11.30 6.06
N VAL A 82 2.26 -12.53 6.59
CA VAL A 82 1.06 -13.21 7.09
C VAL A 82 0.92 -12.99 8.60
N ILE A 83 1.83 -13.51 9.41
CA ILE A 83 1.75 -13.40 10.88
C ILE A 83 1.86 -11.94 11.31
N GLY A 84 2.85 -11.21 10.78
CA GLY A 84 3.06 -9.79 11.11
C GLY A 84 1.85 -8.91 10.77
N THR A 85 1.21 -9.10 9.61
CA THR A 85 -0.01 -8.37 9.25
C THR A 85 -1.17 -8.70 10.19
N TYR A 86 -1.37 -9.98 10.52
CA TYR A 86 -2.37 -10.38 11.53
C TYR A 86 -2.11 -9.69 12.86
N ASN A 87 -0.88 -9.72 13.36
CA ASN A 87 -0.52 -9.12 14.64
C ASN A 87 -0.79 -7.61 14.67
N VAL A 88 -0.44 -6.89 13.59
CA VAL A 88 -0.70 -5.46 13.49
C VAL A 88 -2.20 -5.15 13.49
N PHE A 89 -3.02 -5.91 12.74
CA PHE A 89 -4.46 -5.70 12.72
C PHE A 89 -5.10 -6.02 14.07
N GLU A 90 -4.66 -7.11 14.70
CA GLU A 90 -5.17 -7.52 16.02
C GLU A 90 -4.74 -6.53 17.13
N ALA A 91 -3.49 -6.07 17.12
CA ALA A 91 -3.04 -5.05 18.07
C ALA A 91 -3.80 -3.72 17.88
N ALA A 92 -4.05 -3.30 16.63
CA ALA A 92 -4.87 -2.13 16.34
C ALA A 92 -6.30 -2.28 16.87
N ARG A 93 -6.93 -3.44 16.65
CA ARG A 93 -8.27 -3.74 17.17
C ARG A 93 -8.32 -3.71 18.70
N ARG A 94 -7.37 -4.37 19.38
CA ARG A 94 -7.29 -4.42 20.84
C ARG A 94 -7.13 -3.03 21.47
N ALA A 95 -6.35 -2.17 20.80
CA ALA A 95 -6.08 -0.80 21.26
C ALA A 95 -7.22 0.20 20.91
N GLY A 96 -8.25 -0.22 20.18
CA GLY A 96 -9.34 0.67 19.77
C GLY A 96 -8.96 1.69 18.69
N VAL A 97 -7.98 1.37 17.86
CA VAL A 97 -7.62 2.15 16.67
C VAL A 97 -8.85 2.32 15.77
N LYS A 98 -9.03 3.51 15.21
CA LYS A 98 -10.22 3.82 14.39
C LYS A 98 -10.07 3.36 12.94
N ARG A 99 -8.84 3.40 12.40
CA ARG A 99 -8.55 3.08 11.00
C ARG A 99 -7.19 2.44 10.82
N VAL A 100 -7.12 1.45 9.95
CA VAL A 100 -5.87 0.87 9.43
C VAL A 100 -5.82 1.09 7.92
N ILE A 101 -4.73 1.67 7.45
CA ILE A 101 -4.39 1.81 6.03
C ILE A 101 -3.33 0.75 5.74
N TYR A 102 -3.69 -0.27 4.98
CA TYR A 102 -2.85 -1.42 4.69
C TYR A 102 -2.17 -1.28 3.33
N ALA A 103 -0.84 -1.35 3.31
CA ALA A 103 -0.09 -1.43 2.07
C ALA A 103 -0.27 -2.83 1.44
N SER A 104 -1.31 -2.98 0.63
CA SER A 104 -1.43 -4.04 -0.34
C SER A 104 -0.49 -3.77 -1.54
N SER A 105 -0.65 -4.46 -2.62
CA SER A 105 0.24 -4.34 -3.78
C SER A 105 -0.52 -4.57 -5.09
N GLY A 106 -0.05 -3.93 -6.15
CA GLY A 106 -0.43 -4.29 -7.50
C GLY A 106 -0.11 -5.76 -7.86
N ALA A 107 0.76 -6.41 -7.11
CA ALA A 107 1.06 -7.84 -7.26
C ALA A 107 -0.16 -8.75 -7.06
N THR A 108 -1.22 -8.26 -6.41
CA THR A 108 -2.51 -8.98 -6.26
C THR A 108 -3.19 -9.32 -7.60
N VAL A 109 -2.87 -8.58 -8.65
CA VAL A 109 -3.46 -8.75 -10.00
C VAL A 109 -2.40 -8.89 -11.11
N SER A 110 -1.10 -8.83 -10.79
CA SER A 110 -0.03 -8.69 -11.81
C SER A 110 0.09 -9.86 -12.77
N ASN A 111 -0.41 -11.07 -12.46
CA ASN A 111 -0.41 -12.16 -13.43
C ASN A 111 -1.39 -11.93 -14.61
N CYS A 112 -2.25 -10.91 -14.57
CA CYS A 112 -2.97 -10.44 -15.76
C CYS A 112 -1.99 -9.96 -16.86
N GLU A 113 -0.80 -9.52 -16.47
CA GLU A 113 0.27 -9.07 -17.37
C GLU A 113 0.85 -10.19 -18.27
N LEU A 114 0.51 -11.46 -17.97
CA LEU A 114 0.88 -12.61 -18.84
C LEU A 114 0.02 -12.69 -20.09
N ASP A 115 -1.11 -12.03 -20.13
CA ASP A 115 -2.09 -12.12 -21.21
C ASP A 115 -2.14 -10.82 -22.03
N ALA A 116 -2.54 -10.94 -23.32
CA ALA A 116 -2.84 -9.78 -24.12
C ALA A 116 -4.10 -9.07 -23.59
N PRO A 117 -4.18 -7.73 -23.68
CA PRO A 117 -3.19 -6.81 -24.26
C PRO A 117 -2.10 -6.38 -23.26
N TYR A 118 -2.22 -6.71 -21.97
CA TYR A 118 -1.31 -6.24 -20.91
C TYR A 118 0.13 -6.66 -21.14
N ALA A 119 0.36 -7.88 -21.64
CA ALA A 119 1.70 -8.37 -21.96
C ALA A 119 2.45 -7.45 -22.95
N ALA A 120 1.76 -6.90 -23.94
CA ALA A 120 2.35 -5.93 -24.87
C ALA A 120 2.64 -4.60 -24.18
N ILE A 121 1.71 -4.10 -23.36
CA ILE A 121 1.85 -2.84 -22.62
C ILE A 121 3.07 -2.89 -21.68
N VAL A 122 3.17 -3.91 -20.84
CA VAL A 122 4.28 -4.01 -19.87
C VAL A 122 5.63 -4.28 -20.49
N SER A 123 5.64 -4.80 -21.75
CA SER A 123 6.86 -4.99 -22.54
C SER A 123 7.25 -3.75 -23.36
N GLY A 124 6.46 -2.66 -23.29
CA GLY A 124 6.70 -1.44 -24.06
C GLY A 124 6.36 -1.54 -25.55
N ARG A 125 5.65 -2.60 -25.96
CA ARG A 125 5.21 -2.78 -27.38
C ARG A 125 3.90 -2.04 -27.63
N TYR A 126 3.90 -0.74 -27.38
CA TYR A 126 2.70 0.12 -27.40
C TYR A 126 2.03 0.22 -28.78
N GLY A 127 2.79 0.03 -29.88
CA GLY A 127 2.23 0.01 -31.23
C GLY A 127 1.32 -1.17 -31.55
N GLU A 128 1.35 -2.21 -30.70
CA GLU A 128 0.49 -3.39 -30.84
C GLU A 128 -0.87 -3.20 -30.15
N VAL A 129 -1.07 -2.10 -29.41
CA VAL A 129 -2.24 -1.92 -28.53
C VAL A 129 -2.91 -0.58 -28.81
N THR A 130 -4.18 -0.63 -29.19
CA THR A 130 -5.00 0.59 -29.39
C THR A 130 -5.92 0.87 -28.21
N THR A 131 -6.45 -0.17 -27.58
CA THR A 131 -7.34 -0.09 -26.43
C THR A 131 -7.07 -1.29 -25.50
N TRP A 132 -7.37 -1.14 -24.22
CA TRP A 132 -7.26 -2.22 -23.25
C TRP A 132 -8.29 -2.09 -22.13
N PRO A 133 -8.75 -3.22 -21.55
CA PRO A 133 -9.61 -3.19 -20.36
C PRO A 133 -8.87 -2.59 -19.17
N ILE A 134 -9.60 -1.82 -18.36
CA ILE A 134 -9.09 -1.28 -17.11
C ILE A 134 -9.42 -2.24 -15.96
N LEU A 135 -8.43 -2.61 -15.18
CA LEU A 135 -8.63 -3.40 -13.96
C LEU A 135 -9.15 -2.49 -12.86
N THR A 136 -10.31 -2.83 -12.32
CA THR A 136 -10.92 -2.18 -11.16
C THR A 136 -10.61 -2.94 -9.87
N HIS A 137 -10.98 -2.37 -8.73
CA HIS A 137 -10.87 -3.06 -7.44
C HIS A 137 -11.70 -4.35 -7.38
N GLU A 138 -12.75 -4.47 -8.20
CA GLU A 138 -13.62 -5.63 -8.33
C GLU A 138 -13.12 -6.69 -9.33
N SER A 139 -12.09 -6.35 -10.12
CA SER A 139 -11.53 -7.30 -11.08
C SER A 139 -10.99 -8.53 -10.37
N PRO A 140 -11.09 -9.74 -10.99
CA PRO A 140 -10.58 -10.96 -10.40
C PRO A 140 -9.11 -10.83 -9.98
N ILE A 141 -8.80 -11.29 -8.79
CA ILE A 141 -7.43 -11.36 -8.31
C ILE A 141 -6.66 -12.42 -9.10
N ARG A 142 -5.38 -12.10 -9.42
CA ARG A 142 -4.46 -13.02 -10.10
C ARG A 142 -3.04 -12.73 -9.62
N PRO A 143 -2.70 -13.17 -8.39
CA PRO A 143 -1.49 -12.73 -7.72
C PRO A 143 -0.23 -13.27 -8.39
N HIS A 144 0.82 -12.44 -8.38
CA HIS A 144 2.16 -12.84 -8.77
C HIS A 144 2.96 -13.26 -7.54
N GLY A 145 3.45 -14.49 -7.56
CA GLY A 145 4.32 -15.04 -6.52
C GLY A 145 3.69 -15.12 -5.11
N LEU A 146 4.49 -15.57 -4.15
CA LEU A 146 4.09 -15.69 -2.75
C LEU A 146 3.82 -14.32 -2.11
N TYR A 147 4.60 -13.31 -2.51
CA TYR A 147 4.37 -11.94 -2.06
C TYR A 147 2.98 -11.44 -2.46
N GLY A 148 2.63 -11.55 -3.74
CA GLY A 148 1.29 -11.17 -4.22
C GLY A 148 0.17 -11.92 -3.51
N ALA A 149 0.33 -13.25 -3.32
CA ALA A 149 -0.62 -14.07 -2.59
C ALA A 149 -0.78 -13.63 -1.12
N SER A 150 0.31 -13.27 -0.44
CA SER A 150 0.26 -12.74 0.94
C SER A 150 -0.49 -11.42 1.03
N LYS A 151 -0.41 -10.58 -0.01
CA LYS A 151 -1.15 -9.30 -0.05
C LYS A 151 -2.65 -9.51 -0.26
N VAL A 152 -3.04 -10.49 -1.08
CA VAL A 152 -4.44 -10.93 -1.21
C VAL A 152 -4.99 -11.43 0.13
N TRP A 153 -4.22 -12.26 0.83
CA TRP A 153 -4.59 -12.71 2.17
C TRP A 153 -4.82 -11.53 3.12
N GLY A 154 -3.93 -10.52 3.10
CA GLY A 154 -4.07 -9.32 3.92
C GLY A 154 -5.33 -8.49 3.57
N GLU A 155 -5.72 -8.39 2.29
CA GLU A 155 -6.98 -7.75 1.88
C GLU A 155 -8.20 -8.52 2.41
N ALA A 156 -8.19 -9.86 2.34
CA ALA A 156 -9.25 -10.71 2.88
C ALA A 156 -9.35 -10.59 4.41
N LEU A 157 -8.21 -10.57 5.09
CA LEU A 157 -8.14 -10.33 6.53
C LEU A 157 -8.68 -8.94 6.89
N ALA A 158 -8.30 -7.90 6.16
CA ALA A 158 -8.81 -6.54 6.36
C ALA A 158 -10.34 -6.49 6.24
N ARG A 159 -10.91 -7.17 5.25
CA ARG A 159 -12.36 -7.29 5.10
C ARG A 159 -13.01 -7.94 6.33
N HIS A 160 -12.42 -9.03 6.85
CA HIS A 160 -12.91 -9.67 8.06
C HIS A 160 -12.91 -8.70 9.27
N TYR A 161 -11.83 -7.94 9.48
CA TYR A 161 -11.76 -6.98 10.58
C TYR A 161 -12.78 -5.84 10.44
N ALA A 162 -13.05 -5.41 9.22
CA ALA A 162 -14.07 -4.40 8.97
C ALA A 162 -15.48 -4.91 9.30
N ASP A 163 -15.82 -6.13 8.86
CA ASP A 163 -17.15 -6.71 9.03
C ASP A 163 -17.38 -7.18 10.46
N ALA A 164 -16.44 -7.91 11.06
CA ALA A 164 -16.59 -8.51 12.38
C ALA A 164 -16.36 -7.52 13.54
N HIS A 165 -15.52 -6.50 13.34
CA HIS A 165 -15.09 -5.62 14.44
C HIS A 165 -15.39 -4.13 14.18
N GLY A 166 -15.92 -3.76 13.02
CA GLY A 166 -16.20 -2.38 12.67
C GLY A 166 -14.96 -1.48 12.54
N LEU A 167 -13.76 -2.05 12.47
CA LEU A 167 -12.52 -1.34 12.24
C LEU A 167 -12.49 -0.82 10.80
N SER A 168 -12.22 0.48 10.59
CA SER A 168 -12.07 1.00 9.23
C SER A 168 -10.78 0.47 8.60
N MET A 169 -10.90 -0.29 7.51
CA MET A 169 -9.78 -0.96 6.83
C MET A 169 -9.71 -0.49 5.38
N ILE A 170 -8.62 0.17 5.01
CA ILE A 170 -8.40 0.67 3.64
C ILE A 170 -7.15 -0.02 3.08
N CYS A 171 -7.29 -0.74 1.97
CA CYS A 171 -6.23 -1.48 1.32
C CYS A 171 -5.72 -0.72 0.10
N LEU A 172 -4.42 -0.51 0.00
CA LEU A 172 -3.78 0.21 -1.09
C LEU A 172 -2.99 -0.76 -1.98
N ARG A 173 -3.50 -1.07 -3.18
CA ARG A 173 -2.79 -1.83 -4.22
C ARG A 173 -1.74 -0.93 -4.86
N ILE A 174 -0.63 -0.72 -4.17
CA ILE A 174 0.43 0.21 -4.56
C ILE A 174 1.17 -0.34 -5.78
N GLY A 175 1.46 0.56 -6.73
CA GLY A 175 2.27 0.30 -7.91
C GLY A 175 3.77 0.16 -7.61
N ALA A 176 4.59 0.30 -8.64
CA ALA A 176 6.03 0.26 -8.50
C ALA A 176 6.56 1.61 -7.98
N VAL A 177 6.96 1.66 -6.73
CA VAL A 177 7.68 2.80 -6.12
C VAL A 177 9.16 2.43 -6.04
N ASN A 178 10.05 3.29 -6.52
CA ASN A 178 11.50 3.07 -6.49
C ASN A 178 12.26 4.27 -5.93
N ALA A 179 13.54 4.08 -5.63
CA ALA A 179 14.39 5.10 -5.04
C ALA A 179 14.74 6.22 -6.04
N GLU A 180 14.79 5.89 -7.33
CA GLU A 180 15.05 6.83 -8.42
C GLU A 180 13.90 7.80 -8.65
N ASP A 181 12.74 7.52 -8.06
CA ASP A 181 11.47 8.25 -8.21
C ASP A 181 11.10 8.52 -9.69
N ARG A 182 11.36 7.55 -10.55
CA ARG A 182 11.07 7.58 -11.99
C ARG A 182 10.98 6.16 -12.56
N PRO A 183 10.32 5.97 -13.72
CA PRO A 183 10.36 4.70 -14.43
C PRO A 183 11.78 4.34 -14.88
N VAL A 184 12.24 3.13 -14.54
CA VAL A 184 13.56 2.59 -14.94
C VAL A 184 13.46 1.34 -15.82
N ALA A 185 12.24 0.85 -16.09
CA ALA A 185 11.97 -0.30 -16.93
C ALA A 185 10.65 -0.13 -17.71
N PRO A 186 10.47 -0.79 -18.87
CA PRO A 186 9.25 -0.65 -19.69
C PRO A 186 7.95 -0.85 -18.92
N ARG A 187 7.87 -1.88 -18.07
CA ARG A 187 6.70 -2.17 -17.24
C ARG A 187 6.30 -0.99 -16.36
N GLN A 188 7.25 -0.23 -15.87
CA GLN A 188 6.97 0.87 -14.94
C GLN A 188 6.21 2.03 -15.61
N TYR A 189 6.30 2.20 -16.93
CA TYR A 189 5.46 3.18 -17.64
C TYR A 189 3.95 2.91 -17.55
N SER A 190 3.57 1.73 -17.04
CA SER A 190 2.17 1.38 -16.79
C SER A 190 1.81 1.36 -15.31
N VAL A 191 2.76 1.01 -14.45
CA VAL A 191 2.47 0.70 -13.04
C VAL A 191 3.29 1.53 -12.04
N TRP A 192 4.07 2.49 -12.50
CA TRP A 192 4.86 3.35 -11.64
C TRP A 192 3.96 4.22 -10.75
N CYS A 193 4.41 4.44 -9.53
CA CYS A 193 3.83 5.38 -8.58
C CYS A 193 4.96 6.20 -7.96
N SER A 194 4.90 7.51 -8.08
CA SER A 194 5.89 8.37 -7.45
C SER A 194 5.78 8.32 -5.92
N GLN A 195 6.87 8.66 -5.25
CA GLN A 195 6.91 8.78 -3.80
C GLN A 195 5.92 9.85 -3.30
N ARG A 196 5.75 10.92 -4.08
CA ARG A 196 4.79 11.99 -3.78
C ARG A 196 3.35 11.51 -3.88
N ASP A 197 3.02 10.74 -4.89
CA ASP A 197 1.65 10.26 -5.13
C ASP A 197 1.24 9.20 -4.12
N VAL A 198 2.11 8.24 -3.79
CA VAL A 198 1.78 7.26 -2.74
C VAL A 198 1.59 7.92 -1.38
N ALA A 199 2.40 8.93 -1.05
CA ALA A 199 2.25 9.68 0.19
C ALA A 199 0.95 10.51 0.21
N GLN A 200 0.56 11.12 -0.93
CA GLN A 200 -0.74 11.79 -1.08
C GLN A 200 -1.89 10.79 -0.83
N MET A 201 -1.83 9.59 -1.41
CA MET A 201 -2.89 8.59 -1.20
C MET A 201 -3.06 8.22 0.26
N VAL A 202 -1.97 8.02 1.00
CA VAL A 202 -2.02 7.76 2.45
C VAL A 202 -2.68 8.92 3.20
N GLU A 203 -2.30 10.17 2.90
CA GLU A 203 -2.91 11.37 3.49
C GLU A 203 -4.43 11.44 3.22
N ARG A 204 -4.86 11.17 1.99
CA ARG A 204 -6.29 11.13 1.62
C ARG A 204 -7.04 10.05 2.38
N CYS A 205 -6.44 8.89 2.58
CA CYS A 205 -7.05 7.81 3.37
C CYS A 205 -7.13 8.15 4.86
N ILE A 206 -6.16 8.87 5.44
CA ILE A 206 -6.24 9.35 6.82
C ILE A 206 -7.43 10.31 6.98
N ALA A 207 -7.63 11.20 6.00
CA ALA A 207 -8.69 12.22 6.00
C ALA A 207 -10.07 11.68 5.55
N ALA A 208 -10.16 10.45 5.07
CA ALA A 208 -11.38 9.87 4.54
C ALA A 208 -12.49 9.82 5.61
N PRO A 209 -13.78 9.92 5.22
CA PRO A 209 -14.91 9.90 6.15
C PRO A 209 -14.90 8.70 7.09
N ALA A 210 -15.38 8.87 8.32
CA ALA A 210 -15.48 7.77 9.28
C ALA A 210 -16.48 6.67 8.83
N SER A 211 -17.38 6.99 7.90
CA SER A 211 -18.31 6.04 7.28
C SER A 211 -17.64 5.07 6.33
N LEU A 212 -16.43 5.38 5.83
CA LEU A 212 -15.66 4.46 4.97
C LEU A 212 -15.11 3.32 5.84
N ARG A 213 -15.78 2.18 5.79
CA ARG A 213 -15.44 1.01 6.62
C ARG A 213 -14.46 0.06 5.97
N PHE A 214 -14.59 -0.16 4.67
CA PHE A 214 -13.70 -1.00 3.90
C PHE A 214 -13.61 -0.52 2.46
N ASP A 215 -12.41 -0.44 1.92
CA ASP A 215 -12.21 -0.22 0.50
C ASP A 215 -10.84 -0.73 0.02
N VAL A 216 -10.71 -0.90 -1.30
CA VAL A 216 -9.48 -1.30 -1.99
C VAL A 216 -9.22 -0.34 -3.14
N PHE A 217 -8.07 0.32 -3.13
CA PHE A 217 -7.71 1.30 -4.14
C PHE A 217 -6.43 0.91 -4.88
N PHE A 218 -6.41 1.09 -6.19
CA PHE A 218 -5.15 1.14 -6.92
C PHE A 218 -4.45 2.48 -6.67
N VAL A 219 -3.12 2.43 -6.54
CA VAL A 219 -2.28 3.59 -6.28
C VAL A 219 -1.12 3.58 -7.27
N VAL A 220 -1.26 4.33 -8.32
CA VAL A 220 -0.26 4.58 -9.37
C VAL A 220 -0.29 6.07 -9.73
N SER A 221 0.79 6.56 -10.35
CA SER A 221 0.79 7.90 -10.95
C SER A 221 -0.09 7.95 -12.21
N ASP A 222 -0.34 9.15 -12.78
CA ASP A 222 -1.23 9.35 -13.93
C ASP A 222 -0.58 8.87 -15.25
N ASN A 223 -0.16 7.61 -15.28
CA ASN A 223 0.60 7.03 -16.38
C ASN A 223 -0.31 6.78 -17.59
N LYS A 224 0.12 7.21 -18.78
CA LYS A 224 -0.62 7.05 -20.03
C LYS A 224 -1.00 5.59 -20.32
N TRP A 225 -0.10 4.64 -19.99
CA TRP A 225 -0.26 3.23 -20.27
C TRP A 225 -0.78 2.43 -19.07
N SER A 226 -1.34 3.12 -18.08
CA SER A 226 -1.95 2.44 -16.94
C SER A 226 -3.17 1.66 -17.37
N TYR A 227 -3.30 0.47 -16.81
CA TYR A 227 -4.48 -0.40 -16.91
C TYR A 227 -5.16 -0.57 -15.55
N ARG A 228 -4.80 0.26 -14.58
CA ARG A 228 -5.36 0.26 -13.21
C ARG A 228 -6.27 1.45 -13.03
N ASP A 229 -7.48 1.20 -12.53
CA ASP A 229 -8.48 2.25 -12.31
C ASP A 229 -8.04 3.22 -11.21
N LEU A 230 -8.08 4.50 -11.53
CA LEU A 230 -7.90 5.59 -10.57
C LEU A 230 -9.22 6.33 -10.28
N SER A 231 -10.27 6.07 -11.07
CA SER A 231 -11.55 6.79 -10.95
C SER A 231 -12.22 6.52 -9.60
N HIS A 232 -12.14 5.27 -9.11
CA HIS A 232 -12.66 4.88 -7.81
C HIS A 232 -11.97 5.64 -6.67
N ALA A 233 -10.63 5.64 -6.62
CA ALA A 233 -9.88 6.38 -5.61
C ALA A 233 -10.13 7.89 -5.67
N ARG A 234 -10.29 8.44 -6.89
CA ARG A 234 -10.64 9.86 -7.08
C ARG A 234 -12.01 10.18 -6.51
N ALA A 235 -13.01 9.34 -6.78
CA ALA A 235 -14.38 9.55 -6.33
C ALA A 235 -14.54 9.41 -4.82
N VAL A 236 -13.89 8.41 -4.21
CA VAL A 236 -14.11 8.07 -2.79
C VAL A 236 -13.24 8.89 -1.84
N VAL A 237 -11.95 9.06 -2.14
CA VAL A 237 -11.00 9.73 -1.24
C VAL A 237 -10.34 10.98 -1.85
N GLY A 238 -10.70 11.36 -3.07
CA GLY A 238 -10.14 12.54 -3.74
C GLY A 238 -8.67 12.39 -4.14
N TYR A 239 -8.23 11.16 -4.45
CA TYR A 239 -6.88 10.92 -4.94
C TYR A 239 -6.68 11.46 -6.34
N VAL A 240 -5.76 12.38 -6.52
CA VAL A 240 -5.39 12.95 -7.82
C VAL A 240 -3.87 12.91 -7.92
N PRO A 241 -3.29 11.91 -8.60
CA PRO A 241 -1.85 11.84 -8.77
C PRO A 241 -1.32 13.07 -9.51
N ALA A 242 -0.14 13.53 -9.11
CA ALA A 242 0.50 14.73 -9.63
C ALA A 242 1.59 14.41 -10.66
N ASP A 243 2.06 13.18 -10.70
CA ASP A 243 3.18 12.75 -11.54
C ASP A 243 2.72 11.81 -12.66
N ARG A 244 3.54 11.73 -13.72
CA ARG A 244 3.33 10.87 -14.88
C ARG A 244 4.63 10.18 -15.27
N ALA A 245 4.56 8.90 -15.59
CA ALA A 245 5.71 8.16 -16.10
C ALA A 245 6.27 8.78 -17.40
N GLU A 246 5.39 9.34 -18.23
CA GLU A 246 5.75 9.94 -19.53
C GLU A 246 6.65 11.17 -19.41
N ASP A 247 6.60 11.90 -18.30
CA ASP A 247 7.42 13.07 -18.05
C ASP A 247 8.91 12.70 -17.88
N HIS A 248 9.20 11.42 -17.69
CA HIS A 248 10.54 10.85 -17.57
C HIS A 248 11.03 10.13 -18.84
N ARG A 249 10.32 10.24 -19.95
CA ARG A 249 10.80 9.70 -21.22
C ARG A 249 11.89 10.61 -21.78
N PRO A 250 13.00 10.02 -22.30
CA PRO A 250 14.02 10.80 -22.98
C PRO A 250 13.51 11.45 -24.25
#